data_0a7ec0ecd63f63631a92b30379a27f0d
#
_entry.id   0a7ec0ecd63f63631a92b30379a27f0d
#
_cell.length_a   1.000
_cell.length_b   1.000
_cell.length_c   1.000
_cell.angle_alpha   90.00
_cell.angle_beta   90.00
_cell.angle_gamma   90.00
#
_symmetry.space_group_name_H-M   'P 1'
#
loop_
_entity.id
_entity.type
_entity.pdbx_description
1 polymer ?
#
loop_
_entity_poly.entity_id
_entity_poly.type
_entity_poly.pdbx_seq_one_letter_code
_entity_poly.pdbx_strand_id
1 'polypeptide(L)'
;MKLNKIFLAAALAVAASSSFADTGGGPLNLSTGSTAFSRTPIGAFTDTWTFSLAGASFLTSSTISSSAVGAQDLTFTSAVLTTGADPGTPLATFTGPTTVGANEFMNLSNFLLPVGSYDLIVKGTNSTQPAAYSGTITIAAAPIPEPETYALMIAGLAAMGFVARRRKNG
;
A
#
# COMPACT_ATOMS: atom_id res chain seq x y z
N MET A 1 -22.74 -3.97 71.03
CA MET A 1 -21.71 -3.30 70.21
C MET A 1 -21.71 -3.93 68.85
N LYS A 2 -22.33 -3.22 67.84
CA LYS A 2 -22.48 -3.74 66.47
C LYS A 2 -21.29 -3.28 65.63
N LEU A 3 -20.43 -4.23 65.26
CA LEU A 3 -19.30 -3.96 64.40
C LEU A 3 -19.82 -3.75 62.96
N ASN A 4 -19.81 -2.56 62.48
CA ASN A 4 -20.11 -2.22 61.08
C ASN A 4 -19.00 -2.76 60.22
N LYS A 5 -19.32 -3.77 59.45
CA LYS A 5 -18.45 -4.24 58.38
C LYS A 5 -18.45 -3.20 57.25
N ILE A 6 -17.47 -2.35 57.30
CA ILE A 6 -17.14 -1.49 56.13
C ILE A 6 -16.59 -2.39 55.06
N PHE A 7 -17.41 -2.73 54.09
CA PHE A 7 -16.96 -3.29 52.85
C PHE A 7 -16.15 -2.23 52.10
N LEU A 8 -14.85 -2.31 52.25
CA LEU A 8 -13.93 -1.61 51.39
C LEU A 8 -14.05 -2.26 50.02
N ALA A 9 -14.99 -1.79 49.22
CA ALA A 9 -15.03 -2.07 47.81
C ALA A 9 -13.82 -1.36 47.18
N ALA A 10 -12.69 -2.05 47.14
CA ALA A 10 -11.60 -1.68 46.27
C ALA A 10 -12.14 -1.82 44.82
N ALA A 11 -12.64 -0.71 44.32
CA ALA A 11 -12.86 -0.58 42.90
C ALA A 11 -11.49 -0.70 42.24
N LEU A 12 -11.17 -1.92 41.82
CA LEU A 12 -10.09 -2.17 40.91
C LEU A 12 -10.52 -1.50 39.59
N ALA A 13 -10.22 -0.23 39.47
CA ALA A 13 -10.23 0.44 38.19
C ALA A 13 -9.15 -0.24 37.36
N VAL A 14 -9.51 -1.31 36.67
CA VAL A 14 -8.77 -1.78 35.50
C VAL A 14 -8.85 -0.59 34.55
N ALA A 15 -7.81 0.23 34.59
CA ALA A 15 -7.53 1.13 33.49
C ALA A 15 -7.30 0.19 32.29
N ALA A 16 -8.40 -0.11 31.59
CA ALA A 16 -8.30 -0.57 30.23
C ALA A 16 -7.58 0.57 29.54
N SER A 17 -6.26 0.45 29.43
CA SER A 17 -5.50 1.21 28.48
C SER A 17 -6.10 0.81 27.12
N SER A 18 -7.11 1.56 26.69
CA SER A 18 -7.51 1.56 25.30
C SER A 18 -6.22 1.96 24.58
N SER A 19 -5.49 0.98 24.07
CA SER A 19 -4.44 1.24 23.13
C SER A 19 -5.14 1.79 21.90
N PHE A 20 -5.32 3.11 21.88
CA PHE A 20 -5.70 3.77 20.64
C PHE A 20 -4.62 3.41 19.64
N ALA A 21 -5.01 2.71 18.58
CA ALA A 21 -4.09 2.47 17.48
C ALA A 21 -3.61 3.85 17.01
N ASP A 22 -2.30 4.03 17.02
CA ASP A 22 -1.69 5.24 16.49
C ASP A 22 -1.99 5.28 14.99
N THR A 23 -2.68 6.33 14.54
CA THR A 23 -3.07 6.50 13.14
C THR A 23 -2.27 7.62 12.51
N GLY A 24 -1.73 7.38 11.34
CA GLY A 24 -0.96 8.34 10.61
C GLY A 24 -0.97 8.09 9.11
N GLY A 25 0.03 8.64 8.44
CA GLY A 25 0.13 8.64 7.00
C GLY A 25 -0.07 10.04 6.43
N GLY A 26 -0.46 10.13 5.18
CA GLY A 26 -0.68 11.41 4.50
C GLY A 26 -0.63 11.29 2.98
N PRO A 27 -0.78 12.41 2.27
CA PRO A 27 -0.73 12.40 0.83
C PRO A 27 0.69 12.18 0.29
N LEU A 28 0.80 11.34 -0.73
CA LEU A 28 2.04 11.08 -1.46
C LEU A 28 1.98 11.73 -2.84
N ASN A 29 3.03 12.42 -3.21
CA ASN A 29 3.14 13.03 -4.51
C ASN A 29 3.94 12.13 -5.46
N LEU A 30 3.28 11.55 -6.44
CA LEU A 30 3.86 10.66 -7.46
C LEU A 30 4.08 11.37 -8.82
N SER A 31 4.06 12.70 -8.88
CA SER A 31 4.24 13.45 -10.13
C SER A 31 5.57 13.19 -10.83
N THR A 32 6.59 12.80 -10.08
CA THR A 32 7.93 12.44 -10.59
C THR A 32 8.10 10.94 -10.84
N GLY A 33 7.04 10.14 -10.69
CA GLY A 33 7.09 8.70 -10.85
C GLY A 33 7.57 7.93 -9.62
N SER A 34 8.11 8.60 -8.61
CA SER A 34 8.54 7.97 -7.35
C SER A 34 8.39 8.91 -6.18
N THR A 35 8.06 8.36 -5.02
CA THR A 35 8.03 9.10 -3.76
C THR A 35 8.44 8.20 -2.61
N ALA A 36 9.03 8.79 -1.57
CA ALA A 36 9.35 8.12 -0.33
C ALA A 36 8.45 8.63 0.79
N PHE A 37 8.24 7.78 1.78
CA PHE A 37 7.51 8.11 2.99
C PHE A 37 8.17 7.45 4.20
N SER A 38 7.97 8.01 5.38
CA SER A 38 8.51 7.45 6.62
C SER A 38 7.67 7.88 7.81
N ARG A 39 7.68 7.07 8.87
CA ARG A 39 7.04 7.38 10.13
C ARG A 39 7.69 6.64 11.29
N THR A 40 7.51 7.22 12.49
CA THR A 40 7.90 6.63 13.78
C THR A 40 6.62 6.44 14.60
N PRO A 41 5.90 5.32 14.45
CA PRO A 41 4.66 5.07 15.18
C PRO A 41 4.96 4.65 16.62
N ILE A 42 3.94 4.68 17.48
CA ILE A 42 4.01 4.24 18.88
C ILE A 42 2.94 3.18 19.13
N GLY A 43 3.35 2.03 19.67
CA GLY A 43 2.42 0.93 19.96
C GLY A 43 1.84 0.28 18.70
N ALA A 44 0.58 -0.16 18.77
CA ALA A 44 -0.12 -0.66 17.58
C ALA A 44 -0.50 0.53 16.68
N PHE A 45 -0.24 0.40 15.38
CA PHE A 45 -0.48 1.50 14.44
C PHE A 45 -1.20 1.04 13.16
N THR A 46 -1.89 2.01 12.56
CA THR A 46 -2.46 1.90 11.21
C THR A 46 -2.22 3.22 10.49
N ASP A 47 -1.38 3.19 9.48
CA ASP A 47 -1.03 4.36 8.68
C ASP A 47 -1.62 4.25 7.30
N THR A 48 -2.24 5.35 6.84
CA THR A 48 -2.85 5.44 5.53
C THR A 48 -2.15 6.51 4.70
N TRP A 49 -1.48 6.06 3.63
CA TRP A 49 -0.80 6.90 2.68
C TRP A 49 -1.63 6.99 1.40
N THR A 50 -2.07 8.19 1.05
CA THR A 50 -3.00 8.41 -0.06
C THR A 50 -2.27 8.96 -1.28
N PHE A 51 -2.66 8.53 -2.48
CA PHE A 51 -2.15 9.09 -3.73
C PHE A 51 -3.18 8.98 -4.85
N SER A 52 -2.99 9.76 -5.89
CA SER A 52 -3.88 9.75 -7.05
C SER A 52 -3.08 9.65 -8.35
N LEU A 53 -3.60 8.90 -9.30
CA LEU A 53 -3.04 8.70 -10.62
C LEU A 53 -3.95 9.32 -11.68
N ALA A 54 -3.40 10.23 -12.47
CA ALA A 54 -4.11 10.87 -13.59
C ALA A 54 -4.15 10.00 -14.86
N GLY A 55 -3.29 8.98 -14.93
CA GLY A 55 -3.20 8.03 -16.02
C GLY A 55 -3.00 6.62 -15.50
N ALA A 56 -3.36 5.61 -16.29
CA ALA A 56 -3.05 4.23 -15.97
C ALA A 56 -1.53 4.05 -15.83
N SER A 57 -1.09 3.39 -14.76
CA SER A 57 0.31 3.26 -14.41
C SER A 57 0.59 1.85 -13.86
N PHE A 58 1.80 1.36 -14.08
CA PHE A 58 2.30 0.21 -13.36
C PHE A 58 2.97 0.65 -12.07
N LEU A 59 2.58 0.07 -10.96
CA LEU A 59 3.38 0.09 -9.75
C LEU A 59 4.54 -0.86 -9.99
N THR A 60 5.70 -0.31 -10.34
CA THR A 60 6.87 -1.09 -10.71
C THR A 60 7.56 -1.66 -9.49
N SER A 61 7.56 -0.89 -8.38
CA SER A 61 8.12 -1.32 -7.11
C SER A 61 7.51 -0.50 -5.97
N SER A 62 7.15 -1.17 -4.91
CA SER A 62 6.90 -0.55 -3.61
C SER A 62 7.53 -1.42 -2.54
N THR A 63 8.39 -0.83 -1.74
CA THR A 63 9.08 -1.49 -0.65
C THR A 63 8.84 -0.72 0.63
N ILE A 64 8.51 -1.42 1.69
CA ILE A 64 8.37 -0.88 3.03
C ILE A 64 9.37 -1.63 3.90
N SER A 65 10.15 -0.92 4.68
CA SER A 65 11.15 -1.51 5.56
C SER A 65 11.11 -0.87 6.94
N SER A 66 11.28 -1.70 7.96
CA SER A 66 11.60 -1.27 9.32
C SER A 66 13.08 -1.44 9.59
N SER A 67 13.59 -0.69 10.54
CA SER A 67 14.93 -0.89 11.07
C SER A 67 14.82 -1.11 12.56
N ALA A 68 15.22 -2.28 13.02
CA ALA A 68 15.37 -2.57 14.43
C ALA A 68 16.82 -2.33 14.84
N VAL A 69 17.01 -1.45 15.82
CA VAL A 69 18.32 -1.21 16.43
C VAL A 69 18.21 -1.46 17.93
N GLY A 70 18.78 -2.57 18.38
CA GLY A 70 18.75 -2.96 19.79
C GLY A 70 17.35 -3.40 20.23
N ALA A 71 16.78 -2.74 21.26
CA ALA A 71 15.44 -3.06 21.77
C ALA A 71 14.29 -2.39 20.96
N GLN A 72 14.61 -1.69 19.90
CA GLN A 72 13.62 -1.08 19.01
C GLN A 72 13.14 -2.16 18.04
N ASP A 73 11.90 -2.59 18.20
CA ASP A 73 11.29 -3.62 17.38
C ASP A 73 9.97 -3.09 16.83
N LEU A 74 9.96 -2.86 15.53
CA LEU A 74 8.77 -2.55 14.77
C LEU A 74 8.45 -3.75 13.90
N THR A 75 7.32 -4.39 14.17
CA THR A 75 6.85 -5.56 13.44
C THR A 75 5.67 -5.17 12.58
N PHE A 76 5.77 -5.44 11.28
CA PHE A 76 4.65 -5.28 10.36
C PHE A 76 3.65 -6.44 10.51
N THR A 77 2.38 -6.09 10.55
CA THR A 77 1.29 -7.07 10.50
C THR A 77 0.76 -7.26 9.09
N SER A 78 0.60 -6.16 8.36
CA SER A 78 0.15 -6.17 6.96
C SER A 78 0.43 -4.84 6.27
N ALA A 79 0.55 -4.91 4.95
CA ALA A 79 0.44 -3.74 4.09
C ALA A 79 -0.45 -4.10 2.90
N VAL A 80 -1.42 -3.25 2.61
CA VAL A 80 -2.39 -3.45 1.53
C VAL A 80 -2.59 -2.17 0.74
N LEU A 81 -2.84 -2.34 -0.54
CA LEU A 81 -3.26 -1.27 -1.42
C LEU A 81 -4.76 -1.41 -1.67
N THR A 82 -5.51 -0.32 -1.49
CA THR A 82 -6.96 -0.26 -1.72
C THR A 82 -7.29 0.89 -2.65
N THR A 83 -8.53 0.95 -3.14
CA THR A 83 -9.03 2.19 -3.76
C THR A 83 -9.45 3.17 -2.68
N GLY A 84 -9.26 4.47 -2.90
CA GLY A 84 -9.76 5.51 -2.00
C GLY A 84 -11.29 5.51 -1.85
N ALA A 85 -12.02 4.88 -2.78
CA ALA A 85 -13.47 4.73 -2.72
C ALA A 85 -13.91 3.52 -1.87
N ASP A 86 -13.06 2.50 -1.73
CA ASP A 86 -13.35 1.30 -0.93
C ASP A 86 -12.09 0.84 -0.18
N PRO A 87 -11.80 1.45 0.97
CA PRO A 87 -10.66 1.09 1.79
C PRO A 87 -10.81 -0.28 2.49
N GLY A 88 -12.00 -0.87 2.43
CA GLY A 88 -12.29 -2.18 3.04
C GLY A 88 -11.86 -3.37 2.19
N THR A 89 -11.76 -3.19 0.87
CA THR A 89 -11.42 -4.28 -0.07
C THR A 89 -10.01 -4.08 -0.62
N PRO A 90 -9.04 -4.93 -0.27
CA PRO A 90 -7.70 -4.86 -0.84
C PRO A 90 -7.68 -5.13 -2.34
N LEU A 91 -7.08 -4.22 -3.11
CA LEU A 91 -6.71 -4.45 -4.50
C LEU A 91 -5.50 -5.36 -4.62
N ALA A 92 -4.53 -5.13 -3.74
CA ALA A 92 -3.31 -5.92 -3.67
C ALA A 92 -2.79 -5.96 -2.24
N THR A 93 -2.16 -7.07 -1.89
CA THR A 93 -1.50 -7.28 -0.60
C THR A 93 0.01 -7.38 -0.82
N PHE A 94 0.76 -6.69 0.00
CA PHE A 94 2.21 -6.79 -0.02
C PHE A 94 2.67 -8.17 0.44
N THR A 95 3.68 -8.68 -0.23
CA THR A 95 4.36 -9.92 0.19
C THR A 95 5.28 -9.62 1.37
N GLY A 96 5.23 -10.43 2.39
CA GLY A 96 6.00 -10.28 3.63
C GLY A 96 5.09 -10.21 4.87
N PRO A 97 5.63 -9.84 6.04
CA PRO A 97 7.01 -9.40 6.25
C PRO A 97 8.06 -10.50 6.05
N THR A 98 9.18 -10.12 5.46
CA THR A 98 10.38 -10.95 5.35
C THR A 98 11.46 -10.32 6.20
N THR A 99 12.04 -11.07 7.12
CA THR A 99 13.08 -10.58 8.03
C THR A 99 14.48 -10.85 7.45
N VAL A 100 15.30 -9.81 7.36
CA VAL A 100 16.70 -9.92 6.97
C VAL A 100 17.55 -9.20 8.01
N GLY A 101 18.25 -9.97 8.84
CA GLY A 101 18.94 -9.42 10.01
C GLY A 101 17.95 -8.84 11.02
N ALA A 102 18.09 -7.54 11.33
CA ALA A 102 17.21 -6.81 12.23
C ALA A 102 16.10 -6.03 11.49
N ASN A 103 15.99 -6.16 10.17
CA ASN A 103 15.04 -5.40 9.36
C ASN A 103 13.93 -6.29 8.84
N GLU A 104 12.72 -5.78 8.85
CA GLU A 104 11.58 -6.39 8.16
C GLU A 104 11.29 -5.65 6.85
N PHE A 105 10.89 -6.42 5.84
CA PHE A 105 10.59 -5.91 4.51
C PHE A 105 9.24 -6.42 4.02
N MET A 106 8.48 -5.54 3.39
CA MET A 106 7.28 -5.89 2.64
C MET A 106 7.38 -5.31 1.24
N ASN A 107 6.98 -6.08 0.23
CA ASN A 107 7.13 -5.71 -1.16
C ASN A 107 5.86 -5.93 -1.97
N LEU A 108 5.60 -5.02 -2.88
CA LEU A 108 4.60 -5.15 -3.95
C LEU A 108 5.20 -4.64 -5.25
N SER A 109 5.07 -5.40 -6.34
CA SER A 109 5.62 -5.01 -7.64
C SER A 109 4.75 -5.50 -8.79
N ASN A 110 4.94 -4.89 -9.95
CA ASN A 110 4.28 -5.26 -11.21
C ASN A 110 2.76 -5.29 -11.16
N PHE A 111 2.17 -4.30 -10.49
CA PHE A 111 0.73 -4.19 -10.35
C PHE A 111 0.18 -3.04 -11.21
N LEU A 112 -0.77 -3.35 -12.09
CA LEU A 112 -1.40 -2.33 -12.94
C LEU A 112 -2.46 -1.58 -12.12
N LEU A 113 -2.32 -0.26 -12.10
CA LEU A 113 -3.24 0.67 -11.45
C LEU A 113 -3.95 1.51 -12.52
N PRO A 114 -5.26 1.42 -12.67
CA PRO A 114 -6.05 2.36 -13.45
C PRO A 114 -5.95 3.81 -12.97
N VAL A 115 -6.54 4.74 -13.69
CA VAL A 115 -6.79 6.11 -13.21
C VAL A 115 -7.62 6.06 -11.94
N GLY A 116 -7.21 6.78 -10.89
CA GLY A 116 -7.98 6.79 -9.64
C GLY A 116 -7.17 7.23 -8.43
N SER A 117 -7.83 7.22 -7.29
CA SER A 117 -7.23 7.47 -5.97
C SER A 117 -7.04 6.15 -5.23
N TYR A 118 -5.96 6.06 -4.49
CA TYR A 118 -5.49 4.85 -3.83
C TYR A 118 -5.02 5.15 -2.43
N ASP A 119 -5.19 4.17 -1.55
CA ASP A 119 -4.72 4.18 -0.19
C ASP A 119 -3.78 3.00 0.04
N LEU A 120 -2.55 3.29 0.44
CA LEU A 120 -1.63 2.31 0.98
C LEU A 120 -1.80 2.28 2.50
N ILE A 121 -2.31 1.19 3.01
CA ILE A 121 -2.57 1.00 4.45
C ILE A 121 -1.49 0.08 5.01
N VAL A 122 -0.70 0.60 5.94
CA VAL A 122 0.38 -0.12 6.63
C VAL A 122 -0.01 -0.32 8.07
N LYS A 123 0.02 -1.56 8.53
CA LYS A 123 -0.29 -1.93 9.92
C LYS A 123 0.86 -2.64 10.57
N GLY A 124 1.03 -2.39 11.85
CA GLY A 124 2.06 -3.05 12.63
C GLY A 124 1.97 -2.71 14.11
N THR A 125 2.98 -3.16 14.81
CA THR A 125 3.19 -2.87 16.23
C THR A 125 4.62 -2.39 16.43
N ASN A 126 4.79 -1.41 17.30
CA ASN A 126 6.09 -0.93 17.74
C ASN A 126 6.22 -1.25 19.24
N SER A 127 7.38 -1.69 19.65
CA SER A 127 7.68 -1.95 21.06
C SER A 127 7.70 -0.64 21.86
N THR A 128 8.07 -0.68 23.11
CA THR A 128 8.12 0.46 24.03
C THR A 128 9.11 1.56 23.61
N GLN A 129 9.99 1.30 22.68
CA GLN A 129 10.95 2.26 22.13
C GLN A 129 10.49 2.70 20.74
N PRO A 130 10.56 4.01 20.38
CA PRO A 130 10.14 4.46 19.06
C PRO A 130 11.10 3.92 17.99
N ALA A 131 10.59 3.07 17.11
CA ALA A 131 11.28 2.64 15.91
C ALA A 131 10.61 3.25 14.68
N ALA A 132 11.39 3.52 13.64
CA ALA A 132 10.90 4.09 12.41
C ALA A 132 10.74 3.03 11.34
N TYR A 133 9.77 3.25 10.44
CA TYR A 133 9.75 2.57 9.15
C TYR A 133 9.83 3.60 8.02
N SER A 134 10.25 3.15 6.88
CA SER A 134 10.26 3.93 5.64
C SER A 134 9.78 3.07 4.48
N GLY A 135 9.28 3.73 3.46
CA GLY A 135 8.89 3.06 2.24
C GLY A 135 9.07 3.94 1.01
N THR A 136 9.04 3.30 -0.14
CA THR A 136 9.03 3.96 -1.44
C THR A 136 7.91 3.40 -2.29
N ILE A 137 7.32 4.25 -3.12
CA ILE A 137 6.42 3.85 -4.20
C ILE A 137 7.02 4.36 -5.49
N THR A 138 7.15 3.49 -6.49
CA THR A 138 7.60 3.85 -7.83
C THR A 138 6.58 3.37 -8.84
N ILE A 139 6.17 4.27 -9.72
CA ILE A 139 5.23 4.01 -10.80
C ILE A 139 5.86 4.33 -12.15
N ALA A 140 5.40 3.63 -13.19
CA ALA A 140 5.69 3.96 -14.58
C ALA A 140 4.37 4.05 -15.35
N ALA A 141 4.26 4.98 -16.28
CA ALA A 141 3.09 5.07 -17.15
C ALA A 141 2.86 3.74 -17.87
N ALA A 142 1.62 3.28 -17.93
CA ALA A 142 1.28 2.11 -18.71
C ALA A 142 1.53 2.40 -20.21
N PRO A 143 2.15 1.48 -20.98
CA PRO A 143 2.33 1.67 -22.40
C PRO A 143 0.97 1.87 -23.08
N ILE A 144 0.80 3.01 -23.70
CA ILE A 144 -0.37 3.28 -24.55
C ILE A 144 0.06 2.88 -25.96
N PRO A 145 -0.64 1.94 -26.65
CA PRO A 145 -0.35 1.65 -28.03
C PRO A 145 -0.43 2.94 -28.85
N GLU A 146 0.65 3.27 -29.53
CA GLU A 146 0.73 4.49 -30.32
C GLU A 146 -0.34 4.48 -31.42
N PRO A 147 -0.93 5.63 -31.81
CA PRO A 147 -1.91 5.71 -32.88
C PRO A 147 -1.40 5.09 -34.19
N GLU A 148 -0.09 5.15 -34.43
CA GLU A 148 0.57 4.54 -35.58
C GLU A 148 0.45 3.01 -35.59
N THR A 149 0.49 2.37 -34.43
CA THR A 149 0.30 0.90 -34.31
C THR A 149 -1.11 0.50 -34.76
N TYR A 150 -2.13 1.26 -34.36
CA TYR A 150 -3.49 1.02 -34.83
C TYR A 150 -3.64 1.30 -36.33
N ALA A 151 -3.02 2.38 -36.82
CA ALA A 151 -3.03 2.72 -38.25
C ALA A 151 -2.38 1.62 -39.09
N LEU A 152 -1.23 1.10 -38.67
CA LEU A 152 -0.55 -0.01 -39.35
C LEU A 152 -1.37 -1.31 -39.30
N MET A 153 -2.01 -1.60 -38.18
CA MET A 153 -2.90 -2.77 -38.07
C MET A 153 -4.09 -2.67 -39.03
N ILE A 154 -4.75 -1.51 -39.09
CA ILE A 154 -5.87 -1.26 -39.99
C ILE A 154 -5.39 -1.32 -41.46
N ALA A 155 -4.26 -0.71 -41.79
CA ALA A 155 -3.67 -0.77 -43.12
C ALA A 155 -3.32 -2.20 -43.55
N GLY A 156 -2.76 -3.00 -42.62
CA GLY A 156 -2.47 -4.42 -42.87
C GLY A 156 -3.73 -5.25 -43.13
N LEU A 157 -4.78 -5.04 -42.34
CA LEU A 157 -6.08 -5.70 -42.55
C LEU A 157 -6.73 -5.28 -43.88
N ALA A 158 -6.67 -4.00 -44.24
CA ALA A 158 -7.19 -3.47 -45.50
C ALA A 158 -6.43 -4.07 -46.70
N ALA A 159 -5.10 -4.16 -46.65
CA ALA A 159 -4.29 -4.78 -47.68
C ALA A 159 -4.62 -6.27 -47.87
N MET A 160 -4.75 -7.01 -46.76
CA MET A 160 -5.16 -8.42 -46.83
C MET A 160 -6.57 -8.61 -47.41
N GLY A 161 -7.51 -7.76 -47.01
CA GLY A 161 -8.87 -7.76 -47.57
C GLY A 161 -8.89 -7.49 -49.07
N PHE A 162 -8.08 -6.55 -49.53
CA PHE A 162 -7.93 -6.24 -50.95
C PHE A 162 -7.37 -7.44 -51.75
N VAL A 163 -6.34 -8.08 -51.26
CA VAL A 163 -5.73 -9.26 -51.90
C VAL A 163 -6.70 -10.42 -51.93
N ALA A 164 -7.44 -10.70 -50.86
CA ALA A 164 -8.40 -11.76 -50.78
C ALA A 164 -9.57 -11.55 -51.79
N ARG A 165 -10.04 -10.29 -51.90
CA ARG A 165 -11.07 -9.91 -52.88
C ARG A 165 -10.61 -10.12 -54.32
N ARG A 166 -9.37 -9.76 -54.64
CA ARG A 166 -8.78 -9.93 -55.99
C ARG A 166 -8.67 -11.40 -56.35
N ARG A 167 -8.29 -12.27 -55.42
CA ARG A 167 -8.22 -13.74 -55.67
C ARG A 167 -9.57 -14.39 -55.93
N LYS A 168 -10.67 -13.85 -55.39
CA LYS A 168 -12.00 -14.38 -55.57
C LYS A 168 -12.61 -13.99 -56.93
N ASN A 169 -12.14 -12.91 -57.57
CA ASN A 169 -12.70 -12.36 -58.83
C ASN A 169 -11.76 -12.64 -60.05
N GLY A 170 -10.70 -13.39 -59.89
CA GLY A 170 -9.84 -13.94 -60.96
C GLY A 170 -9.90 -15.44 -60.95
#